data_186f54a6695632536ed408e29949881b
#
_entry.id   186f54a6695632536ed408e29949881b
#
_cell.length_a   1.000
_cell.length_b   1.000
_cell.length_c   1.000
_cell.angle_alpha   90.00
_cell.angle_beta   90.00
_cell.angle_gamma   90.00
#
_symmetry.space_group_name_H-M   'P 1'
#
loop_
_entity.id
_entity.type
_entity.pdbx_description
1 polymer ?
#
loop_
_entity_poly.entity_id
_entity_poly.type
_entity_poly.pdbx_seq_one_letter_code
_entity_poly.pdbx_strand_id
1 'polypeptide(L)'
;MLRALHDTDAGVIFIDHWVAAELAAFTQQFAGDPVKGSLVYLQYGPSQPEFLKLAAGSAEGIIWGTVIGTHADPAGQAFRKVYTKRFGDNMGIVYTGSGYDTVKMLAGVWSTVDPSDFDGVGAAIRKLRYEGVCGTYTFDRPEQAPLVHPWQTEDVKAGVSHLLLQVQGGQHKIVAPDELAEVKIKPAPWF
;
A
#
# COMPACT_ATOMS: atom_id res chain seq x y z
N MET A 1 12.88 -1.01 -24.46
CA MET A 1 13.05 -0.51 -23.08
C MET A 1 14.18 -1.25 -22.35
N LEU A 2 14.15 -2.58 -22.17
CA LEU A 2 15.20 -3.33 -21.43
C LEU A 2 16.61 -3.12 -21.98
N ARG A 3 16.81 -3.19 -23.30
CA ARG A 3 18.11 -2.96 -23.91
C ARG A 3 18.73 -1.60 -23.51
N ALA A 4 17.92 -0.55 -23.44
CA ALA A 4 18.39 0.77 -23.01
C ALA A 4 18.73 0.83 -21.51
N LEU A 5 18.14 -0.03 -20.68
CA LEU A 5 18.48 -0.10 -19.25
C LEU A 5 19.87 -0.71 -19.04
N HIS A 6 20.26 -1.71 -19.82
CA HIS A 6 21.60 -2.29 -19.76
C HIS A 6 22.71 -1.30 -20.14
N ASP A 7 22.39 -0.33 -21.01
CA ASP A 7 23.35 0.68 -21.45
C ASP A 7 23.57 1.80 -20.41
N THR A 8 22.76 1.86 -19.34
CA THR A 8 22.77 2.99 -18.38
C THR A 8 23.51 2.71 -17.07
N ASP A 9 23.85 1.46 -16.77
CA ASP A 9 24.40 1.05 -15.44
C ASP A 9 23.60 1.63 -14.27
N ALA A 10 22.26 1.59 -14.39
CA ALA A 10 21.36 2.24 -13.45
C ALA A 10 21.30 1.48 -12.14
N GLY A 11 21.67 2.10 -11.02
CA GLY A 11 21.50 1.53 -9.68
C GLY A 11 20.04 1.44 -9.22
N VAL A 12 19.13 2.22 -9.82
CA VAL A 12 17.69 2.21 -9.55
C VAL A 12 16.90 2.33 -10.85
N ILE A 13 15.92 1.46 -11.01
CA ILE A 13 14.93 1.48 -12.09
C ILE A 13 13.59 1.81 -11.45
N PHE A 14 13.05 2.98 -11.77
CA PHE A 14 11.74 3.45 -11.29
C PHE A 14 10.75 3.48 -12.44
N ILE A 15 9.60 2.80 -12.27
CA ILE A 15 8.51 2.81 -13.25
C ILE A 15 7.21 3.19 -12.55
N ASP A 16 6.61 4.30 -12.99
CA ASP A 16 5.29 4.76 -12.56
C ASP A 16 4.27 4.36 -13.63
N HIS A 17 3.37 3.45 -13.25
CA HIS A 17 2.33 2.95 -14.16
C HIS A 17 1.15 2.32 -13.41
N TRP A 18 -0.08 2.54 -13.93
CA TRP A 18 -1.32 2.10 -13.31
C TRP A 18 -1.70 0.65 -13.59
N VAL A 19 -1.30 0.11 -14.74
CA VAL A 19 -1.81 -1.17 -15.23
C VAL A 19 -0.97 -2.32 -14.73
N ALA A 20 -1.52 -3.11 -13.82
CA ALA A 20 -0.85 -4.25 -13.23
C ALA A 20 -0.33 -5.26 -14.26
N ALA A 21 -1.09 -5.53 -15.33
CA ALA A 21 -0.71 -6.48 -16.36
C ALA A 21 0.55 -6.04 -17.12
N GLU A 22 0.68 -4.75 -17.42
CA GLU A 22 1.85 -4.22 -18.13
C GLU A 22 3.10 -4.23 -17.24
N LEU A 23 2.95 -3.88 -15.94
CA LEU A 23 4.06 -4.02 -14.99
C LEU A 23 4.44 -5.48 -14.74
N ALA A 24 3.48 -6.39 -14.70
CA ALA A 24 3.76 -7.82 -14.63
C ALA A 24 4.52 -8.33 -15.87
N ALA A 25 4.13 -7.89 -17.06
CA ALA A 25 4.86 -8.20 -18.29
C ALA A 25 6.28 -7.63 -18.27
N PHE A 26 6.46 -6.41 -17.73
CA PHE A 26 7.79 -5.84 -17.51
C PHE A 26 8.61 -6.72 -16.56
N THR A 27 8.07 -7.13 -15.40
CA THR A 27 8.81 -7.97 -14.44
C THR A 27 9.22 -9.31 -15.03
N GLN A 28 8.38 -9.93 -15.85
CA GLN A 28 8.69 -11.18 -16.53
C GLN A 28 9.86 -11.01 -17.53
N GLN A 29 9.82 -9.94 -18.32
CA GLN A 29 10.92 -9.64 -19.26
C GLN A 29 12.20 -9.29 -18.51
N PHE A 30 12.12 -8.48 -17.45
CA PHE A 30 13.27 -8.07 -16.64
C PHE A 30 13.92 -9.28 -15.93
N ALA A 31 13.12 -10.18 -15.37
CA ALA A 31 13.63 -11.39 -14.71
C ALA A 31 14.37 -12.33 -15.68
N GLY A 32 14.02 -12.32 -16.96
CA GLY A 32 14.70 -13.09 -18.01
C GLY A 32 16.07 -12.53 -18.40
N ASP A 33 16.29 -11.22 -18.24
CA ASP A 33 17.54 -10.52 -18.58
C ASP A 33 17.70 -9.29 -17.67
N PRO A 34 18.04 -9.49 -16.38
CA PRO A 34 18.04 -8.41 -15.40
C PRO A 34 19.28 -7.54 -15.49
N VAL A 35 19.13 -6.25 -15.20
CA VAL A 35 20.27 -5.36 -14.92
C VAL A 35 20.78 -5.68 -13.51
N LYS A 36 21.96 -6.29 -13.43
CA LYS A 36 22.57 -6.73 -12.18
C LYS A 36 22.86 -5.54 -11.25
N GLY A 37 22.61 -5.72 -9.96
CA GLY A 37 22.88 -4.70 -8.94
C GLY A 37 21.88 -3.54 -8.94
N SER A 38 20.83 -3.57 -9.78
CA SER A 38 19.80 -2.52 -9.78
C SER A 38 18.67 -2.83 -8.81
N LEU A 39 18.18 -1.79 -8.13
CA LEU A 39 16.91 -1.84 -7.40
C LEU A 39 15.78 -1.53 -8.38
N VAL A 40 14.74 -2.35 -8.40
CA VAL A 40 13.56 -2.11 -9.23
C VAL A 40 12.39 -1.69 -8.34
N TYR A 41 11.92 -0.47 -8.57
CA TYR A 41 10.77 0.11 -7.89
C TYR A 41 9.64 0.33 -8.89
N LEU A 42 8.48 -0.22 -8.60
CA LEU A 42 7.26 -0.08 -9.41
C LEU A 42 6.21 0.69 -8.60
N GLN A 43 5.57 1.66 -9.24
CA GLN A 43 4.53 2.48 -8.59
C GLN A 43 3.13 2.03 -9.03
N TYR A 44 2.17 2.07 -8.12
CA TYR A 44 0.74 1.76 -8.26
C TYR A 44 0.35 0.36 -8.70
N GLY A 45 0.77 -0.11 -9.87
CA GLY A 45 0.34 -1.39 -10.43
C GLY A 45 0.48 -2.59 -9.49
N PRO A 46 1.55 -2.71 -8.69
CA PRO A 46 1.68 -3.81 -7.73
C PRO A 46 0.63 -3.81 -6.62
N SER A 47 -0.05 -2.67 -6.37
CA SER A 47 -1.14 -2.59 -5.39
C SER A 47 -2.40 -3.35 -5.80
N GLN A 48 -2.54 -3.67 -7.08
CA GLN A 48 -3.70 -4.35 -7.63
C GLN A 48 -3.62 -5.87 -7.37
N PRO A 49 -4.74 -6.52 -7.01
CA PRO A 49 -4.74 -7.92 -6.58
C PRO A 49 -4.19 -8.90 -7.60
N GLU A 50 -4.34 -8.59 -8.89
CA GLU A 50 -3.89 -9.45 -9.99
C GLU A 50 -2.40 -9.39 -10.28
N PHE A 51 -1.66 -8.36 -9.78
CA PHE A 51 -0.25 -8.17 -10.13
C PHE A 51 0.61 -9.41 -9.82
N LEU A 52 0.56 -9.91 -8.58
CA LEU A 52 1.35 -11.08 -8.18
C LEU A 52 0.97 -12.33 -8.96
N LYS A 53 -0.31 -12.48 -9.27
CA LYS A 53 -0.81 -13.62 -10.05
C LYS A 53 -0.26 -13.60 -11.49
N LEU A 54 -0.23 -12.42 -12.09
CA LEU A 54 0.27 -12.22 -13.45
C LEU A 54 1.79 -12.28 -13.52
N ALA A 55 2.48 -11.63 -12.59
CA ALA A 55 3.95 -11.60 -12.54
C ALA A 55 4.54 -12.94 -12.08
N ALA A 56 3.79 -13.72 -11.30
CA ALA A 56 4.24 -14.98 -10.70
C ALA A 56 5.61 -14.82 -9.99
N GLY A 57 6.53 -15.78 -10.13
CA GLY A 57 7.86 -15.75 -9.51
C GLY A 57 8.77 -14.62 -9.99
N SER A 58 8.46 -13.97 -11.11
CA SER A 58 9.27 -12.87 -11.65
C SER A 58 9.19 -11.58 -10.81
N ALA A 59 8.19 -11.46 -9.93
CA ALA A 59 8.05 -10.30 -9.05
C ALA A 59 8.94 -10.38 -7.79
N GLU A 60 9.60 -11.51 -7.51
CA GLU A 60 10.43 -11.66 -6.30
C GLU A 60 11.51 -10.57 -6.25
N GLY A 61 11.61 -9.88 -5.10
CA GLY A 61 12.56 -8.78 -4.90
C GLY A 61 12.11 -7.40 -5.40
N ILE A 62 11.03 -7.31 -6.19
CA ILE A 62 10.46 -6.03 -6.62
C ILE A 62 9.99 -5.22 -5.40
N ILE A 63 10.31 -3.93 -5.43
CA ILE A 63 9.92 -2.96 -4.40
C ILE A 63 8.83 -2.04 -4.96
N TRP A 64 7.89 -1.66 -4.11
CA TRP A 64 6.89 -0.65 -4.41
C TRP A 64 6.43 0.06 -3.14
N GLY A 65 5.77 1.20 -3.29
CA GLY A 65 5.30 1.97 -2.15
C GLY A 65 3.88 2.47 -2.31
N THR A 66 3.30 2.87 -1.18
CA THR A 66 1.97 3.46 -1.12
C THR A 66 1.89 4.50 -0.02
N VAL A 67 1.05 5.53 -0.22
CA VAL A 67 0.80 6.59 0.78
C VAL A 67 -0.18 6.15 1.87
N ILE A 68 -0.90 5.07 1.65
CA ILE A 68 -1.83 4.46 2.58
C ILE A 68 -1.95 2.97 2.27
N GLY A 69 -2.02 2.14 3.27
CA GLY A 69 -2.20 0.69 3.06
C GLY A 69 -2.56 -0.02 4.34
N THR A 70 -3.13 -1.22 4.19
CA THR A 70 -3.51 -2.06 5.32
C THR A 70 -2.26 -2.50 6.09
N HIS A 71 -2.15 -2.10 7.34
CA HIS A 71 -1.05 -2.47 8.22
C HIS A 71 -1.00 -3.98 8.49
N ALA A 72 0.14 -4.46 8.97
CA ALA A 72 0.32 -5.85 9.40
C ALA A 72 0.23 -6.01 10.93
N ASP A 73 -0.25 -4.98 11.62
CA ASP A 73 -0.55 -5.03 13.05
C ASP A 73 -1.74 -5.98 13.36
N PRO A 74 -2.08 -6.25 14.63
CA PRO A 74 -3.16 -7.17 14.98
C PRO A 74 -4.51 -6.81 14.33
N ALA A 75 -4.84 -5.52 14.20
CA ALA A 75 -6.10 -5.07 13.58
C ALA A 75 -6.10 -5.33 12.07
N GLY A 76 -5.03 -4.96 11.39
CA GLY A 76 -4.86 -5.22 9.96
C GLY A 76 -4.81 -6.71 9.63
N GLN A 77 -4.13 -7.52 10.44
CA GLN A 77 -4.10 -8.97 10.26
C GLN A 77 -5.49 -9.60 10.45
N ALA A 78 -6.24 -9.17 11.47
CA ALA A 78 -7.61 -9.63 11.68
C ALA A 78 -8.51 -9.28 10.49
N PHE A 79 -8.40 -8.05 9.99
CA PHE A 79 -9.12 -7.61 8.80
C PHE A 79 -8.76 -8.45 7.57
N ARG A 80 -7.47 -8.63 7.27
CA ARG A 80 -6.99 -9.45 6.14
C ARG A 80 -7.56 -10.87 6.20
N LYS A 81 -7.53 -11.49 7.38
CA LYS A 81 -8.07 -12.85 7.60
C LYS A 81 -9.56 -12.94 7.31
N VAL A 82 -10.36 -11.99 7.82
CA VAL A 82 -11.82 -11.95 7.59
C VAL A 82 -12.13 -11.69 6.13
N TYR A 83 -11.42 -10.75 5.51
CA TYR A 83 -11.59 -10.43 4.09
C TYR A 83 -11.30 -11.65 3.20
N THR A 84 -10.14 -12.27 3.36
CA THR A 84 -9.74 -13.45 2.57
C THR A 84 -10.71 -14.61 2.75
N LYS A 85 -11.18 -14.86 3.97
CA LYS A 85 -12.21 -15.89 4.24
C LYS A 85 -13.51 -15.65 3.45
N ARG A 86 -13.90 -14.39 3.24
CA ARG A 86 -15.17 -14.02 2.60
C ARG A 86 -15.06 -13.86 1.09
N PHE A 87 -13.96 -13.31 0.60
CA PHE A 87 -13.80 -12.85 -0.78
C PHE A 87 -12.64 -13.53 -1.53
N GLY A 88 -11.86 -14.41 -0.88
CA GLY A 88 -10.68 -15.04 -1.48
C GLY A 88 -9.45 -14.12 -1.53
N ASP A 89 -8.43 -14.55 -2.27
CA ASP A 89 -7.13 -13.86 -2.40
C ASP A 89 -7.15 -12.73 -3.43
N ASN A 90 -8.10 -11.82 -3.31
CA ASN A 90 -8.23 -10.65 -4.19
C ASN A 90 -8.14 -9.32 -3.42
N MET A 91 -7.51 -9.35 -2.24
CA MET A 91 -7.34 -8.17 -1.42
C MET A 91 -6.22 -7.26 -1.95
N GLY A 92 -6.58 -6.08 -2.45
CA GLY A 92 -5.60 -5.01 -2.70
C GLY A 92 -5.14 -4.38 -1.38
N ILE A 93 -3.83 -4.19 -1.20
CA ILE A 93 -3.27 -3.67 0.06
C ILE A 93 -3.73 -2.23 0.32
N VAL A 94 -3.88 -1.43 -0.73
CA VAL A 94 -4.23 0.00 -0.63
C VAL A 94 -5.73 0.20 -0.44
N TYR A 95 -6.50 -0.12 -1.47
CA TYR A 95 -7.89 0.33 -1.57
C TYR A 95 -8.86 -0.47 -0.70
N THR A 96 -8.57 -1.73 -0.42
CA THR A 96 -9.48 -2.59 0.34
C THR A 96 -9.57 -2.15 1.80
N GLY A 97 -8.44 -1.90 2.44
CA GLY A 97 -8.39 -1.43 3.83
C GLY A 97 -8.92 -0.01 3.98
N SER A 98 -8.51 0.92 3.11
CA SER A 98 -8.98 2.31 3.17
C SER A 98 -10.48 2.44 2.88
N GLY A 99 -11.02 1.64 1.97
CA GLY A 99 -12.46 1.57 1.73
C GLY A 99 -13.22 1.04 2.95
N TYR A 100 -12.70 0.00 3.60
CA TYR A 100 -13.27 -0.49 4.86
C TYR A 100 -13.27 0.59 5.95
N ASP A 101 -12.15 1.27 6.16
CA ASP A 101 -12.03 2.35 7.16
C ASP A 101 -13.01 3.49 6.85
N THR A 102 -13.14 3.89 5.58
CA THR A 102 -14.09 4.93 5.15
C THR A 102 -15.52 4.56 5.50
N VAL A 103 -15.96 3.33 5.20
CA VAL A 103 -17.32 2.88 5.54
C VAL A 103 -17.52 2.82 7.06
N LYS A 104 -16.52 2.40 7.82
CA LYS A 104 -16.61 2.36 9.29
C LYS A 104 -16.70 3.75 9.91
N MET A 105 -15.94 4.72 9.39
CA MET A 105 -16.02 6.12 9.82
C MET A 105 -17.41 6.70 9.55
N LEU A 106 -17.93 6.52 8.35
CA LEU A 106 -19.26 6.99 7.98
C LEU A 106 -20.35 6.34 8.83
N ALA A 107 -20.30 5.02 9.01
CA ALA A 107 -21.26 4.31 9.86
C ALA A 107 -21.23 4.80 11.31
N GLY A 108 -20.04 5.11 11.85
CA GLY A 108 -19.88 5.71 13.17
C GLY A 108 -20.57 7.08 13.27
N VAL A 109 -20.35 7.95 12.28
CA VAL A 109 -20.96 9.28 12.24
C VAL A 109 -22.48 9.17 12.07
N TRP A 110 -22.98 8.34 11.17
CA TRP A 110 -24.42 8.16 10.92
C TRP A 110 -25.17 7.51 12.08
N SER A 111 -24.47 6.91 13.04
CA SER A 111 -25.11 6.42 14.26
C SER A 111 -25.56 7.55 15.21
N THR A 112 -25.02 8.77 15.02
CA THR A 112 -25.27 9.94 15.89
C THR A 112 -25.79 11.17 15.16
N VAL A 113 -25.67 11.20 13.84
CA VAL A 113 -26.10 12.31 12.96
C VAL A 113 -26.96 11.75 11.85
N ASP A 114 -28.05 12.43 11.51
CA ASP A 114 -28.91 12.05 10.39
C ASP A 114 -28.09 12.06 9.09
N PRO A 115 -28.03 10.96 8.32
CA PRO A 115 -27.30 10.90 7.06
C PRO A 115 -27.74 11.93 6.02
N SER A 116 -28.95 12.48 6.12
CA SER A 116 -29.46 13.54 5.22
C SER A 116 -29.04 14.95 5.64
N ASP A 117 -28.53 15.12 6.85
CA ASP A 117 -27.90 16.36 7.33
C ASP A 117 -26.43 16.41 6.91
N PHE A 118 -26.16 16.79 5.66
CA PHE A 118 -24.81 16.80 5.10
C PHE A 118 -23.85 17.74 5.85
N ASP A 119 -24.34 18.87 6.33
CA ASP A 119 -23.54 19.83 7.11
C ASP A 119 -23.18 19.25 8.48
N GLY A 120 -24.14 18.63 9.16
CA GLY A 120 -23.94 17.92 10.43
C GLY A 120 -22.98 16.74 10.27
N VAL A 121 -23.11 15.93 9.22
CA VAL A 121 -22.19 14.84 8.90
C VAL A 121 -20.78 15.39 8.66
N GLY A 122 -20.62 16.44 7.85
CA GLY A 122 -19.33 17.08 7.59
C GLY A 122 -18.68 17.62 8.87
N ALA A 123 -19.47 18.27 9.74
CA ALA A 123 -19.00 18.78 11.02
C ALA A 123 -18.57 17.66 11.98
N ALA A 124 -19.27 16.54 11.99
CA ALA A 124 -18.94 15.36 12.79
C ALA A 124 -17.66 14.69 12.30
N ILE A 125 -17.49 14.53 10.98
CA ILE A 125 -16.25 13.97 10.39
C ILE A 125 -15.04 14.82 10.76
N ARG A 126 -15.14 16.16 10.72
CA ARG A 126 -14.04 17.05 11.11
C ARG A 126 -13.55 16.88 12.54
N LYS A 127 -14.43 16.40 13.43
CA LYS A 127 -14.12 16.16 14.85
C LYS A 127 -13.75 14.71 15.12
N LEU A 128 -13.85 13.85 14.11
CA LEU A 128 -13.61 12.43 14.26
C LEU A 128 -12.11 12.16 14.47
N ARG A 129 -11.79 11.28 15.42
CA ARG A 129 -10.56 10.51 15.45
C ARG A 129 -10.93 9.03 15.31
N TYR A 130 -10.43 8.39 14.29
CA TYR A 130 -10.71 6.99 14.01
C TYR A 130 -9.40 6.22 13.82
N GLU A 131 -9.23 5.15 14.57
CA GLU A 131 -8.10 4.22 14.43
C GLU A 131 -8.58 3.04 13.57
N GLY A 132 -8.13 3.02 12.32
CA GLY A 132 -8.50 2.06 11.31
C GLY A 132 -7.41 1.01 11.04
N VAL A 133 -7.65 0.18 10.03
CA VAL A 133 -6.69 -0.84 9.59
C VAL A 133 -5.56 -0.26 8.73
N CYS A 134 -5.70 0.98 8.27
CA CYS A 134 -4.68 1.71 7.51
C CYS A 134 -4.02 2.84 8.31
N GLY A 135 -4.27 2.95 9.60
CA GLY A 135 -3.73 4.00 10.47
C GLY A 135 -4.79 4.86 11.13
N THR A 136 -4.40 6.01 11.62
CA THR A 136 -5.26 6.94 12.34
C THR A 136 -5.73 8.08 11.42
N TYR A 137 -7.03 8.31 11.43
CA TYR A 137 -7.67 9.38 10.66
C TYR A 137 -8.15 10.50 11.59
N THR A 138 -7.74 11.72 11.28
CA THR A 138 -8.19 12.97 11.90
C THR A 138 -8.40 14.01 10.79
N PHE A 139 -9.41 14.87 10.92
CA PHE A 139 -9.77 15.83 9.89
C PHE A 139 -9.95 17.26 10.43
N ASP A 140 -9.51 17.51 11.67
CA ASP A 140 -9.65 18.77 12.40
C ASP A 140 -8.63 19.85 11.98
N ARG A 141 -7.74 19.52 11.04
CA ARG A 141 -6.73 20.41 10.48
C ARG A 141 -7.28 21.21 9.29
N PRO A 142 -6.64 22.33 8.92
CA PRO A 142 -7.05 23.11 7.74
C PRO A 142 -7.10 22.29 6.43
N GLU A 143 -6.17 21.32 6.29
CA GLU A 143 -6.08 20.45 5.12
C GLU A 143 -7.21 19.41 5.07
N GLN A 144 -7.94 19.21 6.18
CA GLN A 144 -9.01 18.21 6.32
C GLN A 144 -8.57 16.80 5.87
N ALA A 145 -7.32 16.45 6.22
CA ALA A 145 -6.69 15.19 5.87
C ALA A 145 -5.92 14.65 7.08
N PRO A 146 -5.79 13.33 7.21
CA PRO A 146 -4.97 12.74 8.26
C PRO A 146 -3.51 13.16 8.11
N LEU A 147 -2.77 13.13 9.23
CA LEU A 147 -1.31 13.23 9.19
C LEU A 147 -0.72 12.08 8.38
N VAL A 148 0.40 12.36 7.71
CA VAL A 148 1.13 11.36 6.92
C VAL A 148 2.53 11.18 7.49
N HIS A 149 2.82 9.98 7.98
CA HIS A 149 4.16 9.57 8.36
C HIS A 149 4.97 9.19 7.09
N PRO A 150 6.26 9.57 6.95
CA PRO A 150 7.07 10.32 7.92
C PRO A 150 7.05 11.84 7.69
N TRP A 151 6.33 12.38 6.73
CA TRP A 151 6.49 13.77 6.28
C TRP A 151 5.84 14.82 7.19
N GLN A 152 4.77 14.46 7.88
CA GLN A 152 4.02 15.36 8.75
C GLN A 152 4.05 14.94 10.21
N THR A 153 4.51 13.74 10.51
CA THR A 153 4.68 13.20 11.86
C THR A 153 5.75 12.13 11.86
N GLU A 154 6.51 12.04 12.96
CA GLU A 154 7.45 10.94 13.21
C GLU A 154 6.77 9.73 13.89
N ASP A 155 5.54 9.91 14.40
CA ASP A 155 4.77 8.86 15.05
C ASP A 155 3.87 8.15 14.02
N VAL A 156 4.17 6.88 13.72
CA VAL A 156 3.40 6.03 12.80
C VAL A 156 1.94 5.82 13.25
N LYS A 157 1.63 6.09 14.54
CA LYS A 157 0.28 5.95 15.10
C LYS A 157 -0.53 7.24 15.04
N ALA A 158 0.11 8.36 14.74
CA ALA A 158 -0.58 9.66 14.72
C ALA A 158 -1.38 9.91 13.43
N GLY A 159 -1.14 9.12 12.39
CA GLY A 159 -1.78 9.30 11.08
C GLY A 159 -1.79 8.05 10.24
N VAL A 160 -1.81 8.23 8.92
CA VAL A 160 -1.57 7.16 7.94
C VAL A 160 -0.09 7.13 7.58
N SER A 161 0.42 5.98 7.14
CA SER A 161 1.85 5.83 6.88
C SER A 161 2.14 5.50 5.43
N HIS A 162 3.18 6.13 4.88
CA HIS A 162 3.82 5.61 3.69
C HIS A 162 4.40 4.23 4.01
N LEU A 163 3.98 3.24 3.25
CA LEU A 163 4.50 1.89 3.36
C LEU A 163 5.41 1.60 2.17
N LEU A 164 6.59 1.09 2.45
CA LEU A 164 7.42 0.44 1.44
C LEU A 164 7.21 -1.07 1.54
N LEU A 165 6.95 -1.68 0.42
CA LEU A 165 6.70 -3.11 0.31
C LEU A 165 7.72 -3.76 -0.62
N GLN A 166 8.09 -4.99 -0.29
CA GLN A 166 8.87 -5.86 -1.17
C GLN A 166 8.11 -7.16 -1.41
N VAL A 167 8.18 -7.67 -2.62
CA VAL A 167 7.69 -9.03 -2.90
C VAL A 167 8.71 -10.01 -2.37
N GLN A 168 8.30 -10.81 -1.39
CA GLN A 168 9.11 -11.87 -0.78
C GLN A 168 8.28 -13.15 -0.64
N GLY A 169 8.77 -14.25 -1.21
CA GLY A 169 8.06 -15.53 -1.21
C GLY A 169 6.71 -15.45 -1.93
N GLY A 170 6.62 -14.65 -2.99
CA GLY A 170 5.40 -14.45 -3.76
C GLY A 170 4.31 -13.63 -3.06
N GLN A 171 4.64 -12.90 -1.99
CA GLN A 171 3.71 -12.07 -1.23
C GLN A 171 4.25 -10.65 -1.07
N HIS A 172 3.35 -9.67 -1.03
CA HIS A 172 3.70 -8.32 -0.62
C HIS A 172 4.00 -8.30 0.89
N LYS A 173 5.19 -7.88 1.26
CA LYS A 173 5.64 -7.72 2.65
C LYS A 173 6.00 -6.27 2.92
N ILE A 174 5.46 -5.70 3.99
CA ILE A 174 5.85 -4.37 4.44
C ILE A 174 7.28 -4.47 4.96
N VAL A 175 8.17 -3.64 4.44
CA VAL A 175 9.60 -3.57 4.81
C VAL A 175 9.98 -2.22 5.43
N ALA A 176 9.14 -1.19 5.30
CA ALA A 176 9.29 0.08 5.99
C ALA A 176 7.91 0.79 6.15
N PRO A 177 7.74 1.67 7.17
CA PRO A 177 8.70 1.98 8.24
C PRO A 177 8.93 0.80 9.18
N ASP A 178 10.04 0.82 9.95
CA ASP A 178 10.46 -0.29 10.81
C ASP A 178 9.38 -0.73 11.80
N GLU A 179 8.60 0.22 12.35
CA GLU A 179 7.54 -0.02 13.32
C GLU A 179 6.34 -0.80 12.75
N LEU A 180 6.18 -0.77 11.42
CA LEU A 180 5.11 -1.47 10.70
C LEU A 180 5.64 -2.62 9.85
N ALA A 181 6.96 -2.82 9.80
CA ALA A 181 7.58 -3.82 8.96
C ALA A 181 7.23 -5.26 9.40
N GLU A 182 6.82 -6.08 8.44
CA GLU A 182 6.60 -7.52 8.64
C GLU A 182 7.92 -8.30 8.58
N VAL A 183 8.84 -7.81 7.76
CA VAL A 183 10.12 -8.46 7.47
C VAL A 183 11.17 -7.41 7.12
N LYS A 184 12.44 -7.77 7.15
CA LYS A 184 13.53 -6.92 6.65
C LYS A 184 13.59 -6.99 5.13
N ILE A 185 14.02 -5.89 4.52
CA ILE A 185 14.35 -5.85 3.09
C ILE A 185 15.46 -6.86 2.78
N LYS A 186 15.38 -7.52 1.64
CA LYS A 186 16.37 -8.48 1.16
C LYS A 186 16.92 -8.04 -0.21
N PRO A 187 18.16 -8.42 -0.55
CA PRO A 187 18.62 -8.30 -1.91
C PRO A 187 17.68 -9.03 -2.88
N ALA A 188 17.42 -8.43 -4.02
CA ALA A 188 16.66 -9.06 -5.09
C ALA A 188 17.48 -10.21 -5.73
N PRO A 189 16.85 -11.17 -6.42
CA PRO A 189 17.55 -12.32 -7.03
C PRO A 189 18.67 -11.96 -8.03
N TRP A 190 18.64 -10.75 -8.57
CA TRP A 190 19.61 -10.24 -9.55
C TRP A 190 20.67 -9.29 -8.94
N PHE A 191 20.68 -9.14 -7.62
CA PHE A 191 21.60 -8.27 -6.90
C PHE A 191 22.97 -8.90 -6.76
#